data_2934e5e8ab5d974a66b560d72fc180d5
#
_entry.id   2934e5e8ab5d974a66b560d72fc180d5
#
_cell.length_a   1.000
_cell.length_b   1.000
_cell.length_c   1.000
_cell.angle_alpha   90.00
_cell.angle_beta   90.00
_cell.angle_gamma   90.00
#
_symmetry.space_group_name_H-M   'P 1'
#
loop_
_entity.id
_entity.type
_entity.pdbx_description
1 polymer ?
#
loop_
_entity_poly.entity_id
_entity_poly.type
_entity_poly.pdbx_seq_one_letter_code
_entity_poly.pdbx_strand_id
1 'polypeptide(L)'
;YFEVSTLAFYSDADLDALHIAEDAKERNVIRLLNPITTNLSIMRTTLAPSMLNTVVENVKKGNTAGRFFEYANVYYPKALPLTELPNEIPHVGFAAFGEEEDFFTVKGTMEELAASFGVSFDYERAEDVPYLHPGISAYILCDGERVGSFGKLANSVAGELKLPKDSKANNQIYLGEVDFAALASHMPEGLRYKPISEYDTVTRDLAMVVDEDISCGSLI
;
A
#
# COMPACT_ATOMS: atom_id res chain seq x y z
N TYR A 1 -4.96 2.02 13.22
CA TYR A 1 -4.51 3.03 12.23
C TYR A 1 -5.25 4.34 12.46
N PHE A 2 -4.55 5.45 12.30
CA PHE A 2 -5.13 6.79 12.32
C PHE A 2 -5.42 7.24 10.90
N GLU A 3 -6.61 7.77 10.66
CA GLU A 3 -6.95 8.38 9.38
C GLU A 3 -6.18 9.69 9.20
N VAL A 4 -5.63 9.87 8.00
CA VAL A 4 -5.00 11.12 7.58
C VAL A 4 -5.68 11.62 6.31
N SER A 5 -5.60 12.91 6.07
CA SER A 5 -6.10 13.53 4.85
C SER A 5 -4.97 14.37 4.26
N THR A 6 -4.49 13.97 3.11
CA THR A 6 -3.40 14.64 2.41
C THR A 6 -3.91 15.40 1.19
N LEU A 7 -3.08 16.27 0.63
CA LEU A 7 -3.46 17.02 -0.57
C LEU A 7 -3.51 16.09 -1.79
N ALA A 8 -4.46 16.34 -2.69
CA ALA A 8 -4.58 15.62 -3.96
C ALA A 8 -3.48 16.01 -4.99
N PHE A 9 -2.48 16.74 -4.56
CA PHE A 9 -1.41 17.29 -5.39
C PHE A 9 -0.05 17.02 -4.77
N TYR A 10 0.94 16.77 -5.62
CA TYR A 10 2.35 16.70 -5.29
C TYR A 10 3.20 17.18 -6.48
N SER A 11 4.47 16.85 -6.52
CA SER A 11 5.40 17.21 -7.61
C SER A 11 6.03 15.97 -8.25
N ASP A 12 6.67 16.16 -9.41
CA ASP A 12 7.49 15.10 -10.00
C ASP A 12 8.59 14.61 -9.04
N ALA A 13 9.14 15.51 -8.23
CA ALA A 13 10.16 15.17 -7.24
C ALA A 13 9.65 14.18 -6.16
N ASP A 14 8.36 14.17 -5.86
CA ASP A 14 7.78 13.18 -4.94
C ASP A 14 7.74 11.77 -5.57
N LEU A 15 7.54 11.69 -6.89
CA LEU A 15 7.65 10.43 -7.64
C LEU A 15 9.11 10.00 -7.80
N ASP A 16 10.04 10.96 -8.00
CA ASP A 16 11.48 10.70 -8.06
C ASP A 16 12.00 10.14 -6.73
N ALA A 17 11.53 10.68 -5.61
CA ALA A 17 11.89 10.22 -4.27
C ALA A 17 11.46 8.77 -3.99
N LEU A 18 10.48 8.25 -4.72
CA LEU A 18 10.06 6.84 -4.68
C LEU A 18 10.70 6.01 -5.80
N HIS A 19 11.67 6.55 -6.54
CA HIS A 19 12.33 5.90 -7.68
C HIS A 19 11.35 5.39 -8.76
N ILE A 20 10.16 6.00 -8.87
CA ILE A 20 9.19 5.64 -9.90
C ILE A 20 9.75 6.02 -11.28
N ALA A 21 9.91 5.02 -12.15
CA ALA A 21 10.52 5.19 -13.46
C ALA A 21 9.74 6.18 -14.34
N GLU A 22 10.42 6.85 -15.27
CA GLU A 22 9.80 7.87 -16.13
C GLU A 22 8.70 7.31 -17.05
N ASP A 23 8.80 6.04 -17.42
CA ASP A 23 7.85 5.31 -18.26
C ASP A 23 6.74 4.58 -17.45
N ALA A 24 6.77 4.67 -16.12
CA ALA A 24 5.76 4.06 -15.27
C ALA A 24 4.39 4.74 -15.46
N LYS A 25 3.31 3.96 -15.28
CA LYS A 25 1.93 4.46 -15.39
C LYS A 25 1.65 5.65 -14.45
N GLU A 26 2.29 5.68 -13.28
CA GLU A 26 2.17 6.73 -12.28
C GLU A 26 2.73 8.08 -12.77
N ARG A 27 3.55 8.08 -13.84
CA ARG A 27 4.07 9.30 -14.50
C ARG A 27 3.10 9.89 -15.54
N ASN A 28 2.02 9.18 -15.86
CA ASN A 28 0.96 9.75 -16.71
C ASN A 28 0.08 10.71 -15.89
N VAL A 29 0.61 11.88 -15.60
CA VAL A 29 0.06 12.85 -14.65
C VAL A 29 -0.69 13.99 -15.31
N ILE A 30 -1.66 14.54 -14.59
CA ILE A 30 -2.35 15.78 -14.94
C ILE A 30 -1.59 16.93 -14.30
N ARG A 31 -1.14 17.89 -15.13
CA ARG A 31 -0.41 19.08 -14.67
C ARG A 31 -1.34 20.26 -14.48
N LEU A 32 -1.19 20.95 -13.36
CA LEU A 32 -1.91 22.19 -13.08
C LEU A 32 -1.35 23.33 -13.92
N LEU A 33 -2.22 24.11 -14.54
CA LEU A 33 -1.82 25.31 -15.29
C LEU A 33 -1.26 26.40 -14.38
N ASN A 34 -1.86 26.58 -13.20
CA ASN A 34 -1.51 27.61 -12.23
C ASN A 34 -1.34 26.98 -10.83
N PRO A 35 -0.27 26.21 -10.58
CA PRO A 35 -0.03 25.61 -9.29
C PRO A 35 0.28 26.69 -8.23
N ILE A 36 -0.23 26.53 -7.01
CA ILE A 36 0.03 27.44 -5.89
C ILE A 36 1.52 27.47 -5.54
N THR A 37 2.16 26.30 -5.62
CA THR A 37 3.61 26.12 -5.45
C THR A 37 4.11 25.08 -6.44
N THR A 38 5.41 25.09 -6.75
CA THR A 38 6.03 24.06 -7.61
C THR A 38 5.94 22.65 -7.01
N ASN A 39 5.84 22.55 -5.69
CA ASN A 39 5.71 21.27 -4.98
C ASN A 39 4.27 20.67 -5.06
N LEU A 40 3.31 21.41 -5.61
CA LEU A 40 1.92 21.00 -5.75
C LEU A 40 1.48 21.23 -7.21
N SER A 41 2.21 20.67 -8.16
CA SER A 41 2.09 20.97 -9.59
C SER A 41 1.39 19.91 -10.42
N ILE A 42 1.23 18.70 -9.87
CA ILE A 42 0.56 17.58 -10.54
C ILE A 42 -0.49 16.94 -9.62
N MET A 43 -1.53 16.38 -10.23
CA MET A 43 -2.50 15.57 -9.49
C MET A 43 -1.89 14.20 -9.19
N ARG A 44 -2.16 13.70 -7.99
CA ARG A 44 -1.62 12.41 -7.52
C ARG A 44 -2.15 11.24 -8.33
N THR A 45 -1.26 10.33 -8.69
CA THR A 45 -1.56 9.05 -9.36
C THR A 45 -1.38 7.85 -8.43
N THR A 46 -0.84 8.06 -7.25
CA THR A 46 -0.66 7.08 -6.17
C THR A 46 -0.68 7.81 -4.82
N LEU A 47 -1.04 7.12 -3.75
CA LEU A 47 -1.02 7.65 -2.38
C LEU A 47 0.35 7.46 -1.71
N ALA A 48 1.24 6.63 -2.28
CA ALA A 48 2.52 6.28 -1.67
C ALA A 48 3.41 7.49 -1.30
N PRO A 49 3.59 8.54 -2.15
CA PRO A 49 4.35 9.74 -1.76
C PRO A 49 3.75 10.46 -0.54
N SER A 50 2.43 10.61 -0.53
CA SER A 50 1.72 11.29 0.57
C SER A 50 1.82 10.51 1.88
N MET A 51 1.70 9.18 1.81
CA MET A 51 1.87 8.31 2.98
C MET A 51 3.30 8.37 3.51
N LEU A 52 4.31 8.30 2.62
CA LEU A 52 5.71 8.43 3.03
C LEU A 52 6.01 9.79 3.67
N ASN A 53 5.53 10.88 3.06
CA ASN A 53 5.69 12.21 3.62
C ASN A 53 5.04 12.35 5.00
N THR A 54 3.87 11.72 5.22
CA THR A 54 3.23 11.67 6.54
C THR A 54 4.12 10.98 7.57
N VAL A 55 4.73 9.83 7.24
CA VAL A 55 5.70 9.15 8.10
C VAL A 55 6.90 10.05 8.40
N VAL A 56 7.52 10.62 7.36
CA VAL A 56 8.71 11.47 7.49
C VAL A 56 8.45 12.66 8.42
N GLU A 57 7.31 13.33 8.28
CA GLU A 57 6.95 14.46 9.15
C GLU A 57 6.73 14.03 10.61
N ASN A 58 6.13 12.86 10.84
CA ASN A 58 5.94 12.33 12.17
C ASN A 58 7.27 11.95 12.84
N VAL A 59 8.16 11.28 12.12
CA VAL A 59 9.50 10.93 12.60
C VAL A 59 10.32 12.19 12.92
N LYS A 60 10.27 13.21 12.06
CA LYS A 60 10.93 14.51 12.34
C LYS A 60 10.40 15.23 13.58
N LYS A 61 9.13 15.04 13.91
CA LYS A 61 8.51 15.56 15.15
C LYS A 61 8.81 14.72 16.40
N GLY A 62 9.60 13.67 16.26
CA GLY A 62 10.03 12.81 17.37
C GLY A 62 9.09 11.63 17.67
N ASN A 63 8.08 11.38 16.83
CA ASN A 63 7.28 10.18 16.97
C ASN A 63 8.11 8.96 16.58
N THR A 64 8.11 7.93 17.44
CA THR A 64 8.92 6.72 17.27
C THR A 64 8.17 5.59 16.61
N ALA A 65 6.84 5.66 16.56
CA ALA A 65 5.97 4.69 15.91
C ALA A 65 4.67 5.35 15.45
N GLY A 66 4.00 4.77 14.49
CA GLY A 66 2.69 5.20 14.03
C GLY A 66 2.15 4.32 12.90
N ARG A 67 0.83 4.30 12.80
CA ARG A 67 0.08 3.60 11.75
C ARG A 67 -0.97 4.53 11.19
N PHE A 68 -0.91 4.80 9.90
CA PHE A 68 -1.75 5.75 9.19
C PHE A 68 -2.45 5.11 8.00
N PHE A 69 -3.64 5.60 7.66
CA PHE A 69 -4.30 5.27 6.40
C PHE A 69 -5.02 6.50 5.84
N GLU A 70 -5.21 6.48 4.53
CA GLU A 70 -6.03 7.45 3.80
C GLU A 70 -6.88 6.72 2.76
N TYR A 71 -8.19 6.98 2.77
CA TYR A 71 -9.08 6.61 1.68
C TYR A 71 -9.31 7.83 0.80
N ALA A 72 -8.83 7.79 -0.44
CA ALA A 72 -8.86 8.95 -1.31
C ALA A 72 -8.69 8.60 -2.79
N ASN A 73 -9.09 9.52 -3.70
CA ASN A 73 -8.94 9.30 -5.12
C ASN A 73 -7.51 9.57 -5.61
N VAL A 74 -7.07 8.76 -6.56
CA VAL A 74 -5.98 9.02 -7.49
C VAL A 74 -6.55 9.40 -8.87
N TYR A 75 -5.75 10.07 -9.69
CA TYR A 75 -6.25 10.73 -10.91
C TYR A 75 -5.41 10.34 -12.11
N TYR A 76 -6.04 9.73 -13.11
CA TYR A 76 -5.38 9.38 -14.38
C TYR A 76 -6.07 10.05 -15.54
N PRO A 77 -5.33 10.76 -16.42
CA PRO A 77 -5.91 11.32 -17.64
C PRO A 77 -6.32 10.20 -18.57
N LYS A 78 -7.49 10.33 -19.21
CA LYS A 78 -7.90 9.44 -20.31
C LYS A 78 -7.13 9.75 -21.59
N ALA A 79 -6.81 11.05 -21.79
CA ALA A 79 -5.97 11.54 -22.87
C ALA A 79 -5.28 12.84 -22.44
N LEU A 80 -4.14 13.15 -23.03
CA LEU A 80 -3.46 14.45 -22.88
C LEU A 80 -3.31 15.12 -24.27
N PRO A 81 -3.61 16.42 -24.43
CA PRO A 81 -4.21 17.33 -23.43
C PRO A 81 -5.62 16.88 -23.01
N LEU A 82 -6.02 17.22 -21.79
CA LEU A 82 -7.35 16.86 -21.27
C LEU A 82 -8.46 17.46 -22.14
N THR A 83 -9.35 16.60 -22.62
CA THR A 83 -10.57 16.96 -23.34
C THR A 83 -11.84 16.59 -22.59
N GLU A 84 -11.69 15.80 -21.51
CA GLU A 84 -12.76 15.33 -20.63
C GLU A 84 -12.22 15.14 -19.20
N LEU A 85 -13.11 14.89 -18.25
CA LEU A 85 -12.72 14.61 -16.87
C LEU A 85 -11.85 13.35 -16.78
N PRO A 86 -10.82 13.35 -15.91
CA PRO A 86 -9.95 12.20 -15.70
C PRO A 86 -10.71 11.03 -15.06
N ASN A 87 -10.07 9.88 -15.04
CA ASN A 87 -10.48 8.79 -14.19
C ASN A 87 -10.11 9.14 -12.74
N GLU A 88 -11.09 9.12 -11.87
CA GLU A 88 -10.95 9.27 -10.43
C GLU A 88 -11.15 7.90 -9.80
N ILE A 89 -10.07 7.30 -9.31
CA ILE A 89 -10.07 5.94 -8.80
C ILE A 89 -9.85 5.99 -7.29
N PRO A 90 -10.79 5.48 -6.47
CA PRO A 90 -10.60 5.44 -5.03
C PRO A 90 -9.56 4.40 -4.65
N HIS A 91 -8.57 4.82 -3.86
CA HIS A 91 -7.52 3.98 -3.30
C HIS A 91 -7.52 4.05 -1.78
N VAL A 92 -7.01 3.03 -1.13
CA VAL A 92 -6.63 3.04 0.28
C VAL A 92 -5.11 2.98 0.35
N GLY A 93 -4.49 4.07 0.77
CA GLY A 93 -3.08 4.11 1.09
C GLY A 93 -2.88 3.88 2.58
N PHE A 94 -1.81 3.20 2.97
CA PHE A 94 -1.46 3.02 4.36
C PHE A 94 0.04 3.03 4.57
N ALA A 95 0.44 3.41 5.79
CA ALA A 95 1.81 3.42 6.24
C ALA A 95 1.89 3.00 7.70
N ALA A 96 2.92 2.24 8.03
CA ALA A 96 3.26 1.89 9.40
C ALA A 96 4.75 2.08 9.64
N PHE A 97 5.14 2.54 10.81
CA PHE A 97 6.55 2.67 11.17
C PHE A 97 6.74 2.49 12.67
N GLY A 98 7.89 1.97 13.04
CA GLY A 98 8.26 1.73 14.43
C GLY A 98 9.00 0.41 14.63
N GLU A 99 9.62 0.23 15.81
CA GLU A 99 10.47 -0.93 16.11
C GLU A 99 9.70 -2.26 16.10
N GLU A 100 8.40 -2.21 16.41
CA GLU A 100 7.53 -3.41 16.49
C GLU A 100 6.84 -3.74 15.15
N GLU A 101 7.06 -2.91 14.11
CA GLU A 101 6.47 -3.17 12.81
C GLU A 101 7.31 -4.16 12.02
N ASP A 102 6.65 -5.15 11.45
CA ASP A 102 7.23 -6.12 10.55
C ASP A 102 6.28 -6.42 9.37
N PHE A 103 6.73 -7.25 8.44
CA PHE A 103 5.94 -7.66 7.29
C PHE A 103 4.64 -8.37 7.70
N PHE A 104 4.70 -9.22 8.71
CA PHE A 104 3.55 -10.03 9.13
C PHE A 104 2.52 -9.20 9.90
N THR A 105 2.96 -8.20 10.66
CA THR A 105 2.07 -7.24 11.32
C THR A 105 1.22 -6.47 10.30
N VAL A 106 1.86 -6.01 9.21
CA VAL A 106 1.16 -5.30 8.14
C VAL A 106 0.29 -6.27 7.33
N LYS A 107 0.79 -7.46 7.03
CA LYS A 107 0.01 -8.51 6.35
C LYS A 107 -1.26 -8.86 7.13
N GLY A 108 -1.16 -9.06 8.44
CA GLY A 108 -2.31 -9.33 9.31
C GLY A 108 -3.36 -8.21 9.26
N THR A 109 -2.92 -6.94 9.15
CA THR A 109 -3.85 -5.81 8.94
C THR A 109 -4.59 -5.92 7.60
N MET A 110 -3.91 -6.38 6.53
CA MET A 110 -4.57 -6.60 5.23
C MET A 110 -5.57 -7.76 5.29
N GLU A 111 -5.23 -8.82 6.02
CA GLU A 111 -6.15 -9.95 6.24
C GLU A 111 -7.41 -9.54 7.02
N GLU A 112 -7.27 -8.72 8.04
CA GLU A 112 -8.39 -8.11 8.78
C GLU A 112 -9.25 -7.21 7.87
N LEU A 113 -8.60 -6.42 7.01
CA LEU A 113 -9.30 -5.59 6.04
C LEU A 113 -10.12 -6.47 5.07
N ALA A 114 -9.52 -7.51 4.50
CA ALA A 114 -10.19 -8.45 3.61
C ALA A 114 -11.39 -9.12 4.31
N ALA A 115 -11.19 -9.62 5.53
CA ALA A 115 -12.23 -10.26 6.31
C ALA A 115 -13.40 -9.31 6.60
N SER A 116 -13.13 -8.02 6.86
CA SER A 116 -14.16 -7.01 7.10
C SER A 116 -15.05 -6.75 5.88
N PHE A 117 -14.52 -6.96 4.69
CA PHE A 117 -15.24 -6.86 3.42
C PHE A 117 -15.78 -8.21 2.91
N GLY A 118 -15.54 -9.29 3.64
CA GLY A 118 -16.02 -10.63 3.28
C GLY A 118 -15.27 -11.27 2.10
N VAL A 119 -14.04 -10.83 1.83
CA VAL A 119 -13.13 -11.38 0.83
C VAL A 119 -11.90 -12.01 1.49
N SER A 120 -11.09 -12.71 0.71
CA SER A 120 -9.78 -13.21 1.13
C SER A 120 -8.70 -12.69 0.18
N PHE A 121 -7.50 -12.44 0.72
CA PHE A 121 -6.36 -12.05 -0.07
C PHE A 121 -5.36 -13.18 -0.22
N ASP A 122 -4.85 -13.33 -1.44
CA ASP A 122 -3.63 -14.07 -1.75
C ASP A 122 -2.47 -13.11 -1.94
N TYR A 123 -1.24 -13.62 -1.83
CA TYR A 123 -0.04 -12.79 -1.89
C TYR A 123 0.99 -13.37 -2.83
N GLU A 124 1.53 -12.52 -3.71
CA GLU A 124 2.66 -12.82 -4.58
C GLU A 124 3.83 -11.89 -4.27
N ARG A 125 5.07 -12.31 -4.53
CA ARG A 125 6.23 -11.42 -4.37
C ARG A 125 6.13 -10.22 -5.29
N ALA A 126 6.40 -9.03 -4.74
CA ALA A 126 6.44 -7.76 -5.48
C ALA A 126 7.88 -7.28 -5.61
N GLU A 127 8.63 -7.81 -6.59
CA GLU A 127 10.05 -7.49 -6.78
C GLU A 127 10.28 -6.22 -7.61
N ASP A 128 9.26 -5.74 -8.31
CA ASP A 128 9.28 -4.65 -9.29
C ASP A 128 8.63 -3.34 -8.80
N VAL A 129 8.22 -3.25 -7.55
CA VAL A 129 7.74 -2.00 -6.95
C VAL A 129 8.94 -1.21 -6.44
N PRO A 130 9.33 -0.09 -7.10
CA PRO A 130 10.65 0.52 -6.94
C PRO A 130 10.94 1.07 -5.54
N TYR A 131 9.91 1.46 -4.81
CA TYR A 131 10.03 1.99 -3.45
C TYR A 131 9.86 0.93 -2.35
N LEU A 132 9.57 -0.32 -2.71
CA LEU A 132 9.47 -1.43 -1.76
C LEU A 132 10.71 -2.32 -1.81
N HIS A 133 11.04 -2.91 -0.67
CA HIS A 133 12.17 -3.84 -0.56
C HIS A 133 11.84 -5.16 -1.27
N PRO A 134 12.60 -5.61 -2.27
CA PRO A 134 12.23 -6.74 -3.13
C PRO A 134 12.09 -8.08 -2.40
N GLY A 135 12.75 -8.22 -1.23
CA GLY A 135 12.63 -9.42 -0.40
C GLY A 135 11.60 -9.32 0.74
N ILE A 136 10.95 -8.14 0.93
CA ILE A 136 10.01 -7.90 2.03
C ILE A 136 8.83 -7.08 1.48
N SER A 137 8.22 -7.56 0.40
CA SER A 137 7.09 -6.94 -0.27
C SER A 137 6.23 -7.98 -0.95
N ALA A 138 4.94 -7.65 -1.11
CA ALA A 138 3.98 -8.51 -1.77
C ALA A 138 2.97 -7.68 -2.58
N TYR A 139 2.52 -8.25 -3.68
CA TYR A 139 1.26 -7.91 -4.30
C TYR A 139 0.11 -8.52 -3.51
N ILE A 140 -1.00 -7.80 -3.45
CA ILE A 140 -2.25 -8.25 -2.86
C ILE A 140 -3.15 -8.68 -4.01
N LEU A 141 -3.61 -9.92 -3.98
CA LEU A 141 -4.53 -10.46 -4.96
C LEU A 141 -5.88 -10.76 -4.29
N CYS A 142 -6.96 -10.49 -5.03
CA CYS A 142 -8.31 -10.90 -4.67
C CYS A 142 -8.88 -11.69 -5.85
N ASP A 143 -9.26 -12.95 -5.64
CA ASP A 143 -9.70 -13.86 -6.71
C ASP A 143 -8.74 -13.92 -7.92
N GLY A 144 -7.42 -13.82 -7.67
CA GLY A 144 -6.37 -13.84 -8.69
C GLY A 144 -6.13 -12.51 -9.40
N GLU A 145 -6.89 -11.45 -9.13
CA GLU A 145 -6.65 -10.09 -9.63
C GLU A 145 -5.78 -9.30 -8.65
N ARG A 146 -4.75 -8.62 -9.16
CA ARG A 146 -3.92 -7.71 -8.35
C ARG A 146 -4.70 -6.45 -8.01
N VAL A 147 -5.01 -6.29 -6.73
CA VAL A 147 -5.73 -5.13 -6.19
C VAL A 147 -4.83 -4.16 -5.44
N GLY A 148 -3.57 -4.51 -5.20
CA GLY A 148 -2.65 -3.63 -4.49
C GLY A 148 -1.27 -4.22 -4.28
N SER A 149 -0.46 -3.51 -3.50
CA SER A 149 0.85 -3.96 -3.05
C SER A 149 1.20 -3.36 -1.70
N PHE A 150 2.06 -4.04 -0.94
CA PHE A 150 2.62 -3.51 0.29
C PHE A 150 3.99 -4.11 0.58
N GLY A 151 4.74 -3.46 1.45
CA GLY A 151 6.01 -3.98 1.90
C GLY A 151 6.81 -2.97 2.69
N LYS A 152 8.01 -3.38 3.07
CA LYS A 152 9.00 -2.53 3.70
C LYS A 152 9.52 -1.52 2.69
N LEU A 153 9.77 -0.28 3.13
CA LEU A 153 10.42 0.72 2.29
C LEU A 153 11.80 0.24 1.84
N ALA A 154 12.13 0.41 0.57
CA ALA A 154 13.43 0.05 0.02
C ALA A 154 14.56 0.82 0.72
N ASN A 155 15.68 0.15 0.99
CA ASN A 155 16.82 0.77 1.66
C ASN A 155 17.40 1.95 0.88
N SER A 156 17.33 1.93 -0.45
CA SER A 156 17.73 3.04 -1.32
C SER A 156 16.88 4.29 -1.04
N VAL A 157 15.56 4.16 -1.02
CA VAL A 157 14.64 5.25 -0.72
C VAL A 157 14.81 5.71 0.73
N ALA A 158 14.86 4.77 1.69
CA ALA A 158 15.05 5.10 3.10
C ALA A 158 16.36 5.88 3.36
N GLY A 159 17.44 5.55 2.64
CA GLY A 159 18.73 6.21 2.75
C GLY A 159 18.74 7.67 2.26
N GLU A 160 17.82 8.02 1.36
CA GLU A 160 17.67 9.38 0.83
C GLU A 160 16.77 10.26 1.71
N LEU A 161 15.97 9.64 2.59
CA LEU A 161 15.14 10.37 3.54
C LEU A 161 16.04 11.06 4.58
N LYS A 162 15.86 12.37 4.75
CA LYS A 162 16.57 13.15 5.76
C LYS A 162 15.96 12.93 7.15
N LEU A 163 15.95 11.68 7.61
CA LEU A 163 15.46 11.32 8.94
C LEU A 163 16.55 11.49 10.00
N PRO A 164 16.20 11.76 11.28
CA PRO A 164 17.16 11.78 12.38
C PRO A 164 17.89 10.43 12.48
N LYS A 165 19.22 10.44 12.53
CA LYS A 165 20.06 9.23 12.51
C LYS A 165 19.75 8.27 13.66
N ASP A 166 19.35 8.81 14.81
CA ASP A 166 19.04 8.04 16.03
C ASP A 166 17.60 7.55 16.09
N SER A 167 16.80 7.79 15.02
CA SER A 167 15.43 7.33 14.98
C SER A 167 15.37 5.83 14.74
N LYS A 168 14.84 5.08 15.71
CA LYS A 168 14.60 3.63 15.59
C LYS A 168 13.63 3.27 14.46
N ALA A 169 12.78 4.22 14.06
CA ALA A 169 11.84 4.08 12.97
C ALA A 169 12.50 3.96 11.58
N ASN A 170 13.76 4.41 11.41
CA ASN A 170 14.42 4.51 10.11
C ASN A 170 14.50 3.20 9.32
N ASN A 171 14.51 2.05 10.00
CA ASN A 171 14.68 0.75 9.38
C ASN A 171 13.38 -0.07 9.31
N GLN A 172 12.26 0.45 9.84
CA GLN A 172 10.98 -0.25 9.92
C GLN A 172 9.86 0.70 9.47
N ILE A 173 9.90 1.07 8.18
CA ILE A 173 8.84 1.81 7.52
C ILE A 173 8.21 0.87 6.50
N TYR A 174 6.90 0.71 6.58
CA TYR A 174 6.08 -0.09 5.68
C TYR A 174 5.08 0.83 4.98
N LEU A 175 4.92 0.62 3.69
CA LEU A 175 3.95 1.32 2.85
C LEU A 175 3.11 0.30 2.11
N GLY A 176 1.88 0.68 1.79
CA GLY A 176 1.05 -0.08 0.88
C GLY A 176 -0.10 0.74 0.34
N GLU A 177 -0.66 0.24 -0.74
CA GLU A 177 -1.77 0.86 -1.43
C GLU A 177 -2.65 -0.21 -2.06
N VAL A 178 -3.97 -0.04 -1.93
CA VAL A 178 -4.99 -0.91 -2.51
C VAL A 178 -5.90 -0.08 -3.41
N ASP A 179 -6.08 -0.51 -4.65
CA ASP A 179 -7.15 -0.02 -5.52
C ASP A 179 -8.49 -0.48 -4.96
N PHE A 180 -9.20 0.46 -4.34
CA PHE A 180 -10.46 0.15 -3.68
C PHE A 180 -11.58 -0.13 -4.69
N ALA A 181 -11.53 0.42 -5.90
CA ALA A 181 -12.50 0.13 -6.93
C ALA A 181 -12.38 -1.32 -7.42
N ALA A 182 -11.14 -1.79 -7.64
CA ALA A 182 -10.87 -3.18 -7.98
C ALA A 182 -11.30 -4.11 -6.84
N LEU A 183 -10.90 -3.82 -5.60
CA LEU A 183 -11.32 -4.61 -4.43
C LEU A 183 -12.85 -4.68 -4.29
N ALA A 184 -13.55 -3.55 -4.47
CA ALA A 184 -15.00 -3.47 -4.33
C ALA A 184 -15.74 -4.38 -5.33
N SER A 185 -15.15 -4.66 -6.50
CA SER A 185 -15.74 -5.57 -7.49
C SER A 185 -15.81 -7.04 -7.02
N HIS A 186 -14.97 -7.40 -6.04
CA HIS A 186 -14.92 -8.75 -5.46
C HIS A 186 -15.76 -8.89 -4.17
N MET A 187 -16.29 -7.78 -3.65
CA MET A 187 -17.09 -7.83 -2.43
C MET A 187 -18.43 -8.56 -2.68
N PRO A 188 -18.86 -9.44 -1.76
CA PRO A 188 -20.13 -10.15 -1.90
C PRO A 188 -21.31 -9.18 -1.80
N GLU A 189 -22.37 -9.44 -2.58
CA GLU A 189 -23.64 -8.71 -2.49
C GLU A 189 -24.35 -9.02 -1.17
N GLY A 190 -23.98 -8.31 -0.11
CA GLY A 190 -24.62 -8.38 1.22
C GLY A 190 -24.04 -9.46 2.13
N LEU A 191 -24.31 -9.29 3.41
CA LEU A 191 -23.95 -10.23 4.45
C LEU A 191 -24.84 -11.46 4.42
N ARG A 192 -24.27 -12.66 4.30
CA ARG A 192 -24.99 -13.92 4.42
C ARG A 192 -24.79 -14.47 5.84
N TYR A 193 -25.89 -14.75 6.52
CA TYR A 193 -25.84 -15.46 7.79
C TYR A 193 -25.20 -16.84 7.61
N LYS A 194 -24.16 -17.13 8.37
CA LYS A 194 -23.54 -18.46 8.45
C LYS A 194 -23.95 -19.07 9.80
N PRO A 195 -24.71 -20.18 9.81
CA PRO A 195 -25.12 -20.81 11.05
C PRO A 195 -23.91 -21.28 11.86
N ILE A 196 -24.04 -21.23 13.18
CA ILE A 196 -23.02 -21.77 14.09
C ILE A 196 -22.98 -23.28 13.90
N SER A 197 -21.79 -23.86 13.82
CA SER A 197 -21.60 -25.30 13.71
C SER A 197 -22.20 -26.01 14.95
N GLU A 198 -23.02 -27.02 14.71
CA GLU A 198 -23.55 -27.91 15.76
C GLU A 198 -22.51 -28.95 16.25
N TYR A 199 -21.36 -29.03 15.56
CA TYR A 199 -20.29 -29.97 15.86
C TYR A 199 -19.07 -29.24 16.44
N ASP A 200 -18.41 -29.88 17.40
CA ASP A 200 -17.17 -29.40 17.95
C ASP A 200 -16.04 -29.39 16.92
N THR A 201 -15.17 -28.37 16.98
CA THR A 201 -13.98 -28.28 16.13
C THR A 201 -12.97 -29.33 16.56
N VAL A 202 -12.53 -30.15 15.61
CA VAL A 202 -11.44 -31.12 15.81
C VAL A 202 -10.18 -30.61 15.11
N THR A 203 -9.15 -30.32 15.89
CA THR A 203 -7.85 -29.91 15.36
C THR A 203 -6.96 -31.13 15.08
N ARG A 204 -6.22 -31.09 13.98
CA ARG A 204 -5.18 -32.07 13.63
C ARG A 204 -3.93 -31.33 13.18
N ASP A 205 -2.79 -31.79 13.65
CA ASP A 205 -1.49 -31.28 13.24
C ASP A 205 -0.90 -32.20 12.17
N LEU A 206 -0.41 -31.61 11.09
CA LEU A 206 0.32 -32.30 10.02
C LEU A 206 1.76 -31.74 10.01
N ALA A 207 2.72 -32.64 10.15
CA ALA A 207 4.13 -32.31 9.95
C ALA A 207 4.56 -32.85 8.58
N MET A 208 5.08 -31.96 7.74
CA MET A 208 5.53 -32.28 6.39
C MET A 208 6.99 -31.86 6.21
N VAL A 209 7.74 -32.63 5.44
CA VAL A 209 9.05 -32.23 4.93
C VAL A 209 8.87 -31.95 3.44
N VAL A 210 9.17 -30.74 3.02
CA VAL A 210 9.01 -30.29 1.63
C VAL A 210 10.30 -29.64 1.16
N ASP A 211 10.51 -29.55 -0.15
CA ASP A 211 11.62 -28.82 -0.73
C ASP A 211 11.49 -27.31 -0.45
N GLU A 212 12.62 -26.61 -0.37
CA GLU A 212 12.68 -25.20 0.05
C GLU A 212 12.00 -24.23 -0.93
N ASP A 213 11.85 -24.65 -2.19
CA ASP A 213 11.16 -23.90 -3.24
C ASP A 213 9.64 -23.99 -3.20
N ILE A 214 9.08 -24.88 -2.38
CA ILE A 214 7.63 -25.01 -2.20
C ILE A 214 7.11 -23.95 -1.24
N SER A 215 6.24 -23.08 -1.74
CA SER A 215 5.65 -22.04 -0.90
C SER A 215 4.65 -22.60 0.11
N CYS A 216 4.64 -22.08 1.34
CA CYS A 216 3.69 -22.49 2.37
C CYS A 216 2.23 -22.36 1.92
N GLY A 217 1.90 -21.31 1.15
CA GLY A 217 0.56 -21.10 0.60
C GLY A 217 0.09 -22.15 -0.42
N SER A 218 1.02 -22.95 -0.98
CA SER A 218 0.65 -24.07 -1.87
C SER A 218 0.36 -25.37 -1.12
N LEU A 219 0.55 -25.39 0.21
CA LEU A 219 0.33 -26.55 1.07
C LEU A 219 -0.98 -26.45 1.87
N ILE A 220 -1.63 -25.30 1.84
CA ILE A 220 -2.88 -24.99 2.53
C ILE A 220 -4.00 -24.84 1.50
#